data_ceb0c75fa8e322162a182941746c1e21
#
_entry.id   ceb0c75fa8e322162a182941746c1e21
#
_cell.length_a   1.000
_cell.length_b   1.000
_cell.length_c   1.000
_cell.angle_alpha   90.00
_cell.angle_beta   90.00
_cell.angle_gamma   90.00
#
_symmetry.space_group_name_H-M   'P 1'
#
loop_
_entity.id
_entity.type
_entity.pdbx_description
1 polymer ?
#
loop_
_entity_poly.entity_id
_entity_poly.type
_entity_poly.pdbx_seq_one_letter_code
_entity_poly.pdbx_strand_id
1 'polypeptide(L)'
;IMRIDTCSYHNAGANTRTELSVMLSTTAEYLRSSQLTPQELSEQLVFSLPVGRNIPENIAKLRAARLLIQALFKACGVECTPYIHAQTSLRMMSIYDPWTNMLRTTHAAFSAAVSKADSISVLPYDFRLKTHTDLGRRVARNTHNILAEECGLDIHVDVVEGAHLFEQQTQLLMHHVWEEFQEFEKKGGIIPILQSGTIQKKIQIEHQKRKSWISSGKLPIVGTTHFPLAENKPEHTQPNLTLEKKRVEEYIWSRGEGPTIGGSGVGSYLSQLQSGATRYEIDQGLFFRSEITTSPLPSHPDALPFEELRAKPEKTVPLLLLGEERQWTARAQFAQQLLLSGGIVADRVLFTDYQPSSTHRFVVLCGADSDYAQALTQLREQSVILVTPNTNEDAWGFMHQHCDRLTLLKCIHAEAI
;
A
#
# COMPACT_ATOMS: atom_id res chain seq x y z
N ILE A 1 7.46 -26.87 4.16
CA ILE A 1 6.88 -25.81 3.29
C ILE A 1 7.72 -24.56 3.43
N MET A 2 8.22 -24.03 2.31
CA MET A 2 8.97 -22.79 2.22
C MET A 2 8.12 -21.73 1.53
N ARG A 3 8.16 -20.48 2.00
CA ARG A 3 7.33 -19.40 1.47
C ARG A 3 8.22 -18.33 0.81
N ILE A 4 7.95 -18.04 -0.45
CA ILE A 4 8.48 -16.85 -1.13
C ILE A 4 7.42 -15.76 -1.03
N ASP A 5 7.70 -14.71 -0.25
CA ASP A 5 6.75 -13.66 0.09
C ASP A 5 7.18 -12.32 -0.54
N THR A 6 6.35 -11.79 -1.44
CA THR A 6 6.57 -10.49 -2.07
C THR A 6 5.81 -9.34 -1.39
N CYS A 7 5.01 -9.63 -0.35
CA CYS A 7 4.21 -8.60 0.34
C CYS A 7 5.08 -7.49 0.96
N SER A 8 6.27 -7.84 1.48
CA SER A 8 7.19 -6.84 2.04
C SER A 8 7.69 -5.86 0.98
N TYR A 9 8.05 -6.34 -0.21
CA TYR A 9 8.46 -5.50 -1.33
C TYR A 9 7.32 -4.61 -1.82
N HIS A 10 6.12 -5.18 -1.97
CA HIS A 10 4.92 -4.44 -2.32
C HIS A 10 4.63 -3.32 -1.33
N ASN A 11 4.63 -3.62 -0.02
CA ASN A 11 4.34 -2.64 1.02
C ASN A 11 5.40 -1.54 1.09
N ALA A 12 6.63 -1.82 0.69
CA ALA A 12 7.69 -0.83 0.56
C ALA A 12 7.56 0.06 -0.69
N GLY A 13 6.67 -0.27 -1.62
CA GLY A 13 6.39 0.57 -2.79
C GLY A 13 6.71 -0.07 -4.13
N ALA A 14 7.16 -1.33 -4.19
CA ALA A 14 7.43 -2.03 -5.43
C ALA A 14 6.20 -2.07 -6.35
N ASN A 15 6.44 -1.97 -7.65
CA ASN A 15 5.44 -2.24 -8.67
C ASN A 15 5.34 -3.74 -8.95
N THR A 16 4.31 -4.15 -9.69
CA THR A 16 4.03 -5.55 -10.01
C THR A 16 5.18 -6.25 -10.75
N ARG A 17 5.87 -5.55 -11.65
CA ARG A 17 7.03 -6.08 -12.37
C ARG A 17 8.15 -6.45 -11.40
N THR A 18 8.54 -5.52 -10.53
CA THR A 18 9.60 -5.73 -9.53
C THR A 18 9.23 -6.83 -8.52
N GLU A 19 7.97 -6.90 -8.08
CA GLU A 19 7.48 -7.98 -7.19
C GLU A 19 7.70 -9.36 -7.82
N LEU A 20 7.30 -9.55 -9.08
CA LEU A 20 7.45 -10.84 -9.76
C LEU A 20 8.89 -11.15 -10.14
N SER A 21 9.70 -10.15 -10.48
CA SER A 21 11.12 -10.34 -10.76
C SER A 21 11.91 -10.78 -9.53
N VAL A 22 11.59 -10.22 -8.36
CA VAL A 22 12.12 -10.66 -7.07
C VAL A 22 11.67 -12.09 -6.73
N MET A 23 10.41 -12.41 -6.98
CA MET A 23 9.87 -13.77 -6.79
C MET A 23 10.68 -14.79 -7.62
N LEU A 24 10.91 -14.53 -8.90
CA LEU A 24 11.68 -15.42 -9.77
C LEU A 24 13.15 -15.53 -9.33
N SER A 25 13.79 -14.39 -9.00
CA SER A 25 15.20 -14.41 -8.58
C SER A 25 15.38 -15.11 -7.23
N THR A 26 14.40 -14.99 -6.32
CA THR A 26 14.39 -15.76 -5.07
C THR A 26 14.19 -17.25 -5.33
N THR A 27 13.32 -17.61 -6.28
CA THR A 27 13.12 -19.02 -6.68
C THR A 27 14.40 -19.60 -7.27
N ALA A 28 15.05 -18.85 -8.18
CA ALA A 28 16.33 -19.24 -8.78
C ALA A 28 17.43 -19.42 -7.71
N GLU A 29 17.45 -18.60 -6.68
CA GLU A 29 18.39 -18.74 -5.56
C GLU A 29 18.12 -20.01 -4.77
N TYR A 30 16.89 -20.36 -4.47
CA TYR A 30 16.57 -21.64 -3.83
C TYR A 30 16.94 -22.83 -4.71
N LEU A 31 16.76 -22.76 -6.03
CA LEU A 31 17.18 -23.81 -6.95
C LEU A 31 18.71 -24.01 -6.96
N ARG A 32 19.49 -22.95 -6.70
CA ARG A 32 20.97 -23.04 -6.65
C ARG A 32 21.50 -23.47 -5.28
N SER A 33 20.88 -22.95 -4.21
CA SER A 33 21.46 -23.04 -2.85
C SER A 33 20.85 -24.15 -2.00
N SER A 34 19.63 -24.63 -2.33
CA SER A 34 19.01 -25.70 -1.54
C SER A 34 19.64 -27.07 -1.87
N GLN A 35 19.57 -27.98 -0.89
CA GLN A 35 19.94 -29.39 -1.09
C GLN A 35 18.81 -30.23 -1.73
N LEU A 36 17.66 -29.59 -2.00
CA LEU A 36 16.50 -30.25 -2.61
C LEU A 36 16.66 -30.31 -4.12
N THR A 37 16.16 -31.38 -4.70
CA THR A 37 16.01 -31.46 -6.15
C THR A 37 14.97 -30.43 -6.63
N PRO A 38 15.01 -29.98 -7.90
CA PRO A 38 13.99 -29.09 -8.43
C PRO A 38 12.56 -29.62 -8.27
N GLN A 39 12.36 -30.94 -8.35
CA GLN A 39 11.06 -31.58 -8.12
C GLN A 39 10.60 -31.40 -6.67
N GLU A 40 11.42 -31.78 -5.70
CA GLU A 40 11.11 -31.63 -4.28
C GLU A 40 10.89 -30.16 -3.89
N LEU A 41 11.68 -29.26 -4.48
CA LEU A 41 11.53 -27.82 -4.23
C LEU A 41 10.18 -27.30 -4.75
N SER A 42 9.77 -27.73 -5.94
CA SER A 42 8.49 -27.32 -6.56
C SER A 42 7.27 -27.70 -5.69
N GLU A 43 7.35 -28.82 -4.98
CA GLU A 43 6.28 -29.33 -4.11
C GLU A 43 6.25 -28.64 -2.74
N GLN A 44 7.36 -28.01 -2.33
CA GLN A 44 7.48 -27.36 -1.02
C GLN A 44 7.32 -25.85 -1.06
N LEU A 45 7.36 -25.22 -2.23
CA LEU A 45 7.26 -23.78 -2.35
C LEU A 45 5.82 -23.28 -2.36
N VAL A 46 5.57 -22.23 -1.57
CA VAL A 46 4.35 -21.42 -1.59
C VAL A 46 4.73 -20.00 -2.00
N PHE A 47 4.09 -19.48 -3.04
CA PHE A 47 4.31 -18.14 -3.54
C PHE A 47 3.25 -17.19 -2.99
N SER A 48 3.64 -16.27 -2.11
CA SER A 48 2.73 -15.31 -1.50
C SER A 48 2.80 -13.97 -2.21
N LEU A 49 1.68 -13.59 -2.82
CA LEU A 49 1.56 -12.40 -3.66
C LEU A 49 0.49 -11.46 -3.11
N PRO A 50 0.78 -10.16 -3.01
CA PRO A 50 -0.22 -9.16 -2.62
C PRO A 50 -1.19 -8.88 -3.78
N VAL A 51 -2.46 -8.67 -3.44
CA VAL A 51 -3.50 -8.20 -4.37
C VAL A 51 -4.06 -6.87 -3.88
N GLY A 52 -4.04 -5.88 -4.77
CA GLY A 52 -4.41 -4.51 -4.45
C GLY A 52 -5.76 -4.10 -5.03
N ARG A 53 -5.94 -2.80 -5.20
CA ARG A 53 -7.19 -2.20 -5.66
C ARG A 53 -7.44 -2.24 -7.18
N ASN A 54 -6.42 -2.58 -7.98
CA ASN A 54 -6.54 -2.64 -9.43
C ASN A 54 -6.83 -4.08 -9.87
N ILE A 55 -8.10 -4.37 -10.19
CA ILE A 55 -8.54 -5.73 -10.57
C ILE A 55 -7.81 -6.26 -11.81
N PRO A 56 -7.73 -5.54 -12.95
CA PRO A 56 -7.00 -6.01 -14.12
C PRO A 56 -5.53 -6.33 -13.85
N GLU A 57 -4.86 -5.49 -13.07
CA GLU A 57 -3.45 -5.70 -12.69
C GLU A 57 -3.28 -6.92 -11.80
N ASN A 58 -4.18 -7.17 -10.84
CA ASN A 58 -4.13 -8.35 -9.98
C ASN A 58 -4.31 -9.63 -10.80
N ILE A 59 -5.28 -9.64 -11.73
CA ILE A 59 -5.54 -10.79 -12.60
C ILE A 59 -4.29 -11.10 -13.45
N ALA A 60 -3.76 -10.11 -14.15
CA ALA A 60 -2.55 -10.28 -14.95
C ALA A 60 -1.35 -10.72 -14.10
N LYS A 61 -1.19 -10.17 -12.89
CA LYS A 61 -0.12 -10.54 -11.95
C LYS A 61 -0.14 -12.01 -11.57
N LEU A 62 -1.29 -12.51 -11.10
CA LEU A 62 -1.38 -13.89 -10.60
C LEU A 62 -1.26 -14.90 -11.75
N ARG A 63 -1.85 -14.60 -12.91
CA ARG A 63 -1.68 -15.43 -14.11
C ARG A 63 -0.22 -15.44 -14.59
N ALA A 64 0.41 -14.27 -14.70
CA ALA A 64 1.82 -14.15 -15.09
C ALA A 64 2.73 -14.88 -14.10
N ALA A 65 2.50 -14.76 -12.79
CA ALA A 65 3.26 -15.45 -11.77
C ALA A 65 3.24 -16.97 -11.97
N ARG A 66 2.04 -17.56 -12.17
CA ARG A 66 1.89 -19.00 -12.40
C ARG A 66 2.68 -19.46 -13.61
N LEU A 67 2.53 -18.78 -14.74
CA LEU A 67 3.19 -19.12 -15.99
C LEU A 67 4.71 -18.96 -15.92
N LEU A 68 5.19 -17.90 -15.27
CA LEU A 68 6.63 -17.63 -15.12
C LEU A 68 7.31 -18.67 -14.21
N ILE A 69 6.66 -19.06 -13.11
CA ILE A 69 7.17 -20.11 -12.22
C ILE A 69 7.23 -21.46 -12.98
N GLN A 70 6.16 -21.80 -13.71
CA GLN A 70 6.14 -22.99 -14.55
C GLN A 70 7.27 -22.99 -15.58
N ALA A 71 7.49 -21.85 -16.25
CA ALA A 71 8.58 -21.71 -17.22
C ALA A 71 9.96 -21.89 -16.58
N LEU A 72 10.16 -21.35 -15.37
CA LEU A 72 11.43 -21.49 -14.64
C LEU A 72 11.70 -22.95 -14.26
N PHE A 73 10.73 -23.66 -13.69
CA PHE A 73 10.88 -25.08 -13.34
C PHE A 73 11.01 -25.98 -14.57
N LYS A 74 10.27 -25.67 -15.65
CA LYS A 74 10.41 -26.38 -16.92
C LYS A 74 11.83 -26.28 -17.51
N ALA A 75 12.48 -25.13 -17.35
CA ALA A 75 13.89 -24.96 -17.72
C ALA A 75 14.83 -25.87 -16.90
N CYS A 76 14.41 -26.31 -15.70
CA CYS A 76 15.11 -27.28 -14.87
C CYS A 76 14.64 -28.74 -15.11
N GLY A 77 13.81 -28.97 -16.16
CA GLY A 77 13.29 -30.30 -16.50
C GLY A 77 12.14 -30.81 -15.64
N VAL A 78 11.47 -29.91 -14.91
CA VAL A 78 10.35 -30.25 -14.01
C VAL A 78 9.08 -29.55 -14.46
N GLU A 79 7.99 -30.31 -14.63
CA GLU A 79 6.66 -29.77 -14.76
C GLU A 79 6.02 -29.63 -13.39
N CYS A 80 5.59 -28.40 -13.02
CA CYS A 80 5.00 -28.13 -11.71
C CYS A 80 3.70 -27.34 -11.80
N THR A 81 2.86 -27.48 -10.78
CA THR A 81 1.71 -26.62 -10.54
C THR A 81 2.02 -25.79 -9.29
N PRO A 82 2.47 -24.52 -9.46
CA PRO A 82 2.87 -23.70 -8.33
C PRO A 82 1.68 -23.36 -7.43
N TYR A 83 1.87 -23.44 -6.12
CA TYR A 83 0.87 -23.02 -5.14
C TYR A 83 0.97 -21.52 -4.90
N ILE A 84 -0.03 -20.78 -5.31
CA ILE A 84 -0.11 -19.31 -5.19
C ILE A 84 -1.05 -18.92 -4.06
N HIS A 85 -0.49 -18.28 -3.04
CA HIS A 85 -1.23 -17.65 -1.96
C HIS A 85 -1.40 -16.16 -2.24
N ALA A 86 -2.63 -15.66 -2.34
CA ALA A 86 -2.91 -14.24 -2.50
C ALA A 86 -3.25 -13.61 -1.14
N GLN A 87 -2.70 -12.43 -0.85
CA GLN A 87 -3.02 -11.66 0.33
C GLN A 87 -3.50 -10.26 -0.05
N THR A 88 -4.63 -9.80 0.50
CA THR A 88 -5.09 -8.43 0.26
C THR A 88 -4.08 -7.42 0.77
N SER A 89 -3.82 -6.37 -0.03
CA SER A 89 -2.72 -5.43 0.18
C SER A 89 -2.94 -4.52 1.39
N LEU A 90 -1.98 -4.49 2.31
CA LEU A 90 -1.94 -3.50 3.40
C LEU A 90 -1.74 -2.08 2.86
N ARG A 91 -0.97 -1.93 1.77
CA ARG A 91 -0.64 -0.64 1.16
C ARG A 91 -1.88 0.16 0.74
N MET A 92 -2.97 -0.52 0.33
CA MET A 92 -4.20 0.15 -0.13
C MET A 92 -5.12 0.62 0.99
N MET A 93 -4.87 0.23 2.25
CA MET A 93 -5.75 0.50 3.38
C MET A 93 -5.53 1.90 3.96
N SER A 94 -6.60 2.53 4.43
CA SER A 94 -6.59 3.80 5.16
C SER A 94 -7.05 3.61 6.60
N ILE A 95 -6.51 4.42 7.53
CA ILE A 95 -7.00 4.51 8.91
C ILE A 95 -8.22 5.44 9.02
N TYR A 96 -8.33 6.41 8.11
CA TYR A 96 -9.51 7.24 7.98
C TYR A 96 -10.53 6.53 7.12
N ASP A 97 -11.80 6.54 7.51
CA ASP A 97 -12.87 5.79 6.86
C ASP A 97 -12.53 4.29 6.69
N PRO A 98 -12.32 3.57 7.80
CA PRO A 98 -11.91 2.16 7.75
C PRO A 98 -12.98 1.27 7.09
N TRP A 99 -14.24 1.66 7.12
CA TRP A 99 -15.36 0.94 6.48
C TRP A 99 -15.16 0.78 4.97
N THR A 100 -14.58 1.79 4.31
CA THR A 100 -14.24 1.72 2.90
C THR A 100 -13.17 0.65 2.60
N ASN A 101 -12.38 0.23 3.60
CA ASN A 101 -11.45 -0.88 3.43
C ASN A 101 -12.16 -2.22 3.20
N MET A 102 -13.40 -2.41 3.71
CA MET A 102 -14.18 -3.63 3.41
C MET A 102 -14.38 -3.78 1.90
N LEU A 103 -14.75 -2.69 1.22
CA LEU A 103 -14.93 -2.69 -0.23
C LEU A 103 -13.61 -2.99 -0.94
N ARG A 104 -12.49 -2.38 -0.50
CA ARG A 104 -11.16 -2.61 -1.08
C ARG A 104 -10.71 -4.05 -0.94
N THR A 105 -10.87 -4.65 0.25
CA THR A 105 -10.45 -6.03 0.49
C THR A 105 -11.36 -7.02 -0.22
N THR A 106 -12.66 -6.74 -0.34
CA THR A 106 -13.60 -7.61 -1.06
C THR A 106 -13.25 -7.71 -2.54
N HIS A 107 -13.07 -6.59 -3.25
CA HIS A 107 -12.74 -6.67 -4.68
C HIS A 107 -11.32 -7.14 -4.95
N ALA A 108 -10.37 -6.93 -4.02
CA ALA A 108 -9.04 -7.54 -4.11
C ALA A 108 -9.12 -9.07 -3.97
N ALA A 109 -9.90 -9.57 -3.00
CA ALA A 109 -10.16 -11.00 -2.84
C ALA A 109 -10.90 -11.59 -4.05
N PHE A 110 -11.90 -10.86 -4.60
CA PHE A 110 -12.57 -11.23 -5.84
C PHE A 110 -11.57 -11.41 -7.00
N SER A 111 -10.66 -10.44 -7.19
CA SER A 111 -9.65 -10.55 -8.26
C SER A 111 -8.71 -11.74 -8.08
N ALA A 112 -8.38 -12.09 -6.84
CA ALA A 112 -7.59 -13.29 -6.54
C ALA A 112 -8.35 -14.58 -6.83
N ALA A 113 -9.64 -14.65 -6.47
CA ALA A 113 -10.49 -15.80 -6.73
C ALA A 113 -10.67 -16.04 -8.24
N VAL A 114 -10.97 -14.96 -8.99
CA VAL A 114 -11.11 -15.02 -10.46
C VAL A 114 -9.80 -15.45 -11.14
N SER A 115 -8.64 -15.11 -10.57
CA SER A 115 -7.32 -15.50 -11.07
C SER A 115 -6.85 -16.88 -10.60
N LYS A 116 -7.71 -17.63 -9.91
CA LYS A 116 -7.40 -18.97 -9.37
C LYS A 116 -6.17 -18.99 -8.46
N ALA A 117 -6.11 -18.05 -7.50
CA ALA A 117 -5.21 -18.22 -6.38
C ALA A 117 -5.59 -19.48 -5.59
N ASP A 118 -4.61 -20.29 -5.20
CA ASP A 118 -4.85 -21.57 -4.50
C ASP A 118 -5.31 -21.35 -3.05
N SER A 119 -4.95 -20.20 -2.48
CA SER A 119 -5.48 -19.73 -1.20
C SER A 119 -5.48 -18.20 -1.14
N ILE A 120 -6.38 -17.63 -0.34
CA ILE A 120 -6.55 -16.19 -0.21
C ILE A 120 -6.57 -15.82 1.27
N SER A 121 -5.81 -14.79 1.65
CA SER A 121 -5.92 -14.13 2.96
C SER A 121 -6.52 -12.74 2.80
N VAL A 122 -7.68 -12.52 3.43
CA VAL A 122 -8.32 -11.20 3.50
C VAL A 122 -7.93 -10.53 4.81
N LEU A 123 -7.28 -9.39 4.73
CA LEU A 123 -6.98 -8.58 5.91
C LEU A 123 -8.28 -7.95 6.43
N PRO A 124 -8.53 -7.94 7.76
CA PRO A 124 -9.63 -7.21 8.36
C PRO A 124 -9.60 -5.73 7.96
N TYR A 125 -10.78 -5.11 7.79
CA TYR A 125 -10.87 -3.70 7.37
C TYR A 125 -10.22 -2.73 8.36
N ASP A 126 -10.15 -3.12 9.62
CA ASP A 126 -9.55 -2.40 10.75
C ASP A 126 -8.09 -2.80 11.03
N PHE A 127 -7.45 -3.54 10.12
CA PHE A 127 -6.09 -4.07 10.30
C PHE A 127 -5.04 -3.00 10.62
N ARG A 128 -5.23 -1.77 10.15
CA ARG A 128 -4.34 -0.64 10.44
C ARG A 128 -4.71 0.13 11.71
N LEU A 129 -5.83 -0.21 12.36
CA LEU A 129 -6.22 0.38 13.64
C LEU A 129 -5.58 -0.40 14.81
N LYS A 130 -5.51 0.18 16.01
CA LYS A 130 -4.89 -0.44 17.21
C LYS A 130 -5.52 -1.77 17.62
N THR A 131 -6.83 -1.83 17.53
CA THR A 131 -7.60 -2.99 17.98
C THR A 131 -8.30 -3.62 16.79
N HIS A 132 -7.88 -4.83 16.46
CA HIS A 132 -8.62 -5.65 15.52
C HIS A 132 -9.88 -6.13 16.19
N THR A 133 -11.03 -5.76 15.65
CA THR A 133 -12.32 -6.16 16.19
C THR A 133 -12.68 -7.59 15.77
N ASP A 134 -13.53 -8.25 16.58
CA ASP A 134 -14.12 -9.54 16.19
C ASP A 134 -14.97 -9.38 14.92
N LEU A 135 -15.60 -8.22 14.76
CA LEU A 135 -16.36 -7.88 13.57
C LEU A 135 -15.43 -7.83 12.35
N GLY A 136 -14.26 -7.17 12.44
CA GLY A 136 -13.29 -7.10 11.34
C GLY A 136 -12.84 -8.48 10.89
N ARG A 137 -12.51 -9.35 11.84
CA ARG A 137 -12.15 -10.75 11.55
C ARG A 137 -13.30 -11.54 10.96
N ARG A 138 -14.52 -11.35 11.45
CA ARG A 138 -15.72 -12.01 10.93
C ARG A 138 -16.02 -11.58 9.50
N VAL A 139 -15.98 -10.29 9.20
CA VAL A 139 -16.18 -9.74 7.84
C VAL A 139 -15.16 -10.31 6.88
N ALA A 140 -13.87 -10.30 7.26
CA ALA A 140 -12.79 -10.85 6.43
C ALA A 140 -13.01 -12.32 6.08
N ARG A 141 -13.46 -13.16 7.05
CA ARG A 141 -13.81 -14.57 6.77
C ARG A 141 -15.04 -14.71 5.90
N ASN A 142 -16.10 -13.93 6.17
CA ASN A 142 -17.32 -14.00 5.39
C ASN A 142 -17.14 -13.53 3.94
N THR A 143 -16.14 -12.68 3.66
CA THR A 143 -15.78 -12.34 2.28
C THR A 143 -15.47 -13.58 1.46
N HIS A 144 -14.75 -14.57 2.02
CA HIS A 144 -14.48 -15.85 1.34
C HIS A 144 -15.75 -16.64 1.09
N ASN A 145 -16.60 -16.75 2.12
CA ASN A 145 -17.85 -17.51 2.04
C ASN A 145 -18.78 -16.92 0.97
N ILE A 146 -18.92 -15.59 0.92
CA ILE A 146 -19.72 -14.91 -0.10
C ILE A 146 -19.17 -15.19 -1.51
N LEU A 147 -17.84 -15.04 -1.71
CA LEU A 147 -17.22 -15.26 -3.01
C LEU A 147 -17.33 -16.72 -3.47
N ALA A 148 -17.24 -17.69 -2.58
CA ALA A 148 -17.38 -19.10 -2.90
C ALA A 148 -18.85 -19.49 -3.05
N GLU A 149 -19.65 -19.36 -1.97
CA GLU A 149 -20.97 -19.94 -1.88
C GLU A 149 -22.07 -19.13 -2.60
N GLU A 150 -22.01 -17.77 -2.50
CA GLU A 150 -23.05 -16.94 -3.09
C GLU A 150 -22.68 -16.49 -4.52
N CYS A 151 -21.41 -16.23 -4.79
CA CYS A 151 -20.93 -15.82 -6.12
C CYS A 151 -20.49 -17.00 -7.00
N GLY A 152 -20.32 -18.20 -6.44
CA GLY A 152 -19.97 -19.42 -7.17
C GLY A 152 -18.60 -19.37 -7.85
N LEU A 153 -17.63 -18.60 -7.33
CA LEU A 153 -16.33 -18.42 -7.95
C LEU A 153 -15.38 -19.63 -7.80
N ASP A 154 -15.73 -20.58 -6.95
CA ASP A 154 -14.97 -21.84 -6.75
C ASP A 154 -15.28 -22.90 -7.81
N ILE A 155 -16.43 -22.80 -8.50
CA ILE A 155 -16.93 -23.78 -9.45
C ILE A 155 -16.15 -23.76 -10.77
N HIS A 156 -15.72 -22.57 -11.23
CA HIS A 156 -15.11 -22.40 -12.55
C HIS A 156 -13.60 -22.54 -12.54
N VAL A 157 -13.02 -23.11 -13.59
CA VAL A 157 -11.57 -23.32 -13.69
C VAL A 157 -10.82 -22.02 -13.99
N ASP A 158 -11.23 -21.28 -15.02
CA ASP A 158 -10.67 -19.96 -15.37
C ASP A 158 -11.78 -19.10 -16.03
N VAL A 159 -12.31 -18.15 -15.31
CA VAL A 159 -13.42 -17.31 -15.79
C VAL A 159 -12.95 -16.15 -16.69
N VAL A 160 -11.65 -15.94 -16.80
CA VAL A 160 -11.05 -14.84 -17.60
C VAL A 160 -10.27 -15.37 -18.80
N GLU A 161 -10.23 -16.68 -19.01
CA GLU A 161 -9.57 -17.31 -20.16
C GLU A 161 -10.16 -16.79 -21.48
N GLY A 162 -9.27 -16.45 -22.43
CA GLY A 162 -9.65 -15.92 -23.74
C GLY A 162 -10.09 -14.45 -23.74
N ALA A 163 -10.20 -13.81 -22.60
CA ALA A 163 -10.48 -12.38 -22.54
C ALA A 163 -9.24 -11.57 -22.98
N HIS A 164 -9.31 -10.97 -24.16
CA HIS A 164 -8.19 -10.32 -24.85
C HIS A 164 -7.39 -9.35 -23.95
N LEU A 165 -8.06 -8.56 -23.15
CA LEU A 165 -7.41 -7.61 -22.22
C LEU A 165 -6.47 -8.32 -21.24
N PHE A 166 -6.97 -9.37 -20.59
CA PHE A 166 -6.19 -10.08 -19.57
C PHE A 166 -5.07 -10.91 -20.19
N GLU A 167 -5.32 -11.53 -21.33
CA GLU A 167 -4.28 -12.28 -22.06
C GLU A 167 -3.14 -11.34 -22.49
N GLN A 168 -3.47 -10.20 -23.11
CA GLN A 168 -2.47 -9.22 -23.53
C GLN A 168 -1.68 -8.65 -22.36
N GLN A 169 -2.35 -8.25 -21.27
CA GLN A 169 -1.67 -7.72 -20.10
C GLN A 169 -0.77 -8.75 -19.42
N THR A 170 -1.22 -9.99 -19.34
CA THR A 170 -0.43 -11.11 -18.80
C THR A 170 0.85 -11.30 -19.61
N GLN A 171 0.75 -11.38 -20.94
CA GLN A 171 1.91 -11.58 -21.84
C GLN A 171 2.92 -10.41 -21.74
N LEU A 172 2.44 -9.17 -21.80
CA LEU A 172 3.28 -7.97 -21.64
C LEU A 172 4.00 -7.97 -20.29
N LEU A 173 3.28 -8.29 -19.22
CA LEU A 173 3.86 -8.35 -17.87
C LEU A 173 4.92 -9.45 -17.80
N MET A 174 4.65 -10.66 -18.33
CA MET A 174 5.61 -11.76 -18.35
C MET A 174 6.90 -11.37 -19.07
N HIS A 175 6.79 -10.72 -20.22
CA HIS A 175 7.96 -10.25 -21.00
C HIS A 175 8.83 -9.30 -20.18
N HIS A 176 8.23 -8.26 -19.63
CA HIS A 176 8.96 -7.26 -18.81
C HIS A 176 9.55 -7.85 -17.53
N VAL A 177 8.83 -8.76 -16.87
CA VAL A 177 9.33 -9.46 -15.67
C VAL A 177 10.53 -10.34 -16.02
N TRP A 178 10.46 -11.06 -17.13
CA TRP A 178 11.54 -11.94 -17.58
C TRP A 178 12.81 -11.16 -17.90
N GLU A 179 12.68 -10.02 -18.59
CA GLU A 179 13.82 -9.11 -18.86
C GLU A 179 14.47 -8.64 -17.55
N GLU A 180 13.66 -8.17 -16.59
CA GLU A 180 14.17 -7.66 -15.31
C GLU A 180 14.77 -8.78 -14.44
N PHE A 181 14.17 -9.96 -14.45
CA PHE A 181 14.73 -11.16 -13.82
C PHE A 181 16.12 -11.47 -14.37
N GLN A 182 16.28 -11.47 -15.70
CA GLN A 182 17.59 -11.67 -16.32
C GLN A 182 18.62 -10.61 -15.91
N GLU A 183 18.19 -9.34 -15.76
CA GLU A 183 19.06 -8.28 -15.26
C GLU A 183 19.50 -8.53 -13.81
N PHE A 184 18.60 -9.06 -12.95
CA PHE A 184 18.93 -9.43 -11.59
C PHE A 184 19.94 -10.58 -11.55
N GLU A 185 19.72 -11.61 -12.38
CA GLU A 185 20.63 -12.75 -12.46
C GLU A 185 22.02 -12.37 -12.99
N LYS A 186 22.12 -11.45 -13.98
CA LYS A 186 23.40 -10.89 -14.45
C LYS A 186 24.19 -10.16 -13.36
N LYS A 187 23.50 -9.62 -12.33
CA LYS A 187 24.11 -8.95 -11.17
C LYS A 187 24.42 -9.90 -10.01
N GLY A 188 24.28 -11.21 -10.21
CA GLY A 188 24.55 -12.26 -9.23
C GLY A 188 23.33 -12.78 -8.46
N GLY A 189 22.11 -12.41 -8.88
CA GLY A 189 20.86 -12.86 -8.28
C GLY A 189 20.40 -12.03 -7.08
N ILE A 190 19.42 -12.58 -6.33
CA ILE A 190 18.69 -11.80 -5.31
C ILE A 190 19.59 -11.38 -4.14
N ILE A 191 20.52 -12.21 -3.68
CA ILE A 191 21.34 -11.93 -2.49
C ILE A 191 22.26 -10.73 -2.72
N PRO A 192 23.12 -10.67 -3.76
CA PRO A 192 23.96 -9.51 -4.02
C PRO A 192 23.19 -8.21 -4.25
N ILE A 193 22.03 -8.25 -4.93
CA ILE A 193 21.23 -7.04 -5.18
C ILE A 193 20.56 -6.51 -3.92
N LEU A 194 20.23 -7.39 -2.94
CA LEU A 194 19.74 -6.99 -1.62
C LEU A 194 20.88 -6.38 -0.77
N GLN A 195 22.05 -7.02 -0.73
CA GLN A 195 23.20 -6.55 0.02
C GLN A 195 23.73 -5.19 -0.47
N SER A 196 23.77 -5.00 -1.79
CA SER A 196 24.21 -3.73 -2.41
C SER A 196 23.18 -2.60 -2.26
N GLY A 197 21.98 -2.88 -1.77
CA GLY A 197 20.89 -1.90 -1.69
C GLY A 197 20.28 -1.53 -3.05
N THR A 198 20.62 -2.26 -4.11
CA THR A 198 20.14 -1.99 -5.48
C THR A 198 18.62 -2.08 -5.58
N ILE A 199 18.01 -3.13 -4.99
CA ILE A 199 16.57 -3.33 -4.99
C ILE A 199 15.86 -2.27 -4.14
N GLN A 200 16.43 -1.89 -3.00
CA GLN A 200 15.89 -0.86 -2.12
C GLN A 200 15.81 0.50 -2.84
N LYS A 201 16.88 0.89 -3.55
CA LYS A 201 16.91 2.13 -4.35
C LYS A 201 15.87 2.11 -5.47
N LYS A 202 15.73 0.98 -6.17
CA LYS A 202 14.71 0.80 -7.21
C LYS A 202 13.30 0.99 -6.65
N ILE A 203 12.97 0.29 -5.57
CA ILE A 203 11.67 0.39 -4.90
C ILE A 203 11.40 1.81 -4.41
N GLN A 204 12.42 2.51 -3.91
CA GLN A 204 12.28 3.91 -3.50
C GLN A 204 11.87 4.82 -4.67
N ILE A 205 12.45 4.63 -5.86
CA ILE A 205 12.08 5.38 -7.07
C ILE A 205 10.62 5.09 -7.45
N GLU A 206 10.22 3.81 -7.44
CA GLU A 206 8.85 3.39 -7.74
C GLU A 206 7.85 3.96 -6.72
N HIS A 207 8.19 3.92 -5.44
CA HIS A 207 7.42 4.54 -4.37
C HIS A 207 7.24 6.05 -4.59
N GLN A 208 8.31 6.79 -4.91
CA GLN A 208 8.24 8.23 -5.16
C GLN A 208 7.32 8.55 -6.35
N LYS A 209 7.42 7.78 -7.43
CA LYS A 209 6.53 7.91 -8.59
C LYS A 209 5.07 7.66 -8.21
N ARG A 210 4.78 6.62 -7.43
CA ARG A 210 3.44 6.33 -6.92
C ARG A 210 2.92 7.45 -6.02
N LYS A 211 3.76 7.94 -5.10
CA LYS A 211 3.44 9.08 -4.23
C LYS A 211 3.08 10.33 -5.02
N SER A 212 3.80 10.64 -6.11
CA SER A 212 3.48 11.77 -6.97
C SER A 212 2.12 11.63 -7.68
N TRP A 213 1.73 10.39 -8.06
CA TRP A 213 0.41 10.14 -8.63
C TRP A 213 -0.73 10.30 -7.61
N ILE A 214 -0.49 9.92 -6.36
CA ILE A 214 -1.47 10.12 -5.27
C ILE A 214 -1.58 11.62 -4.96
N SER A 215 -0.44 12.31 -4.83
CA SER A 215 -0.36 13.74 -4.54
C SER A 215 -1.04 14.58 -5.63
N SER A 216 -0.88 14.25 -6.91
CA SER A 216 -1.53 14.92 -8.03
C SER A 216 -2.99 14.50 -8.28
N GLY A 217 -3.53 13.59 -7.47
CA GLY A 217 -4.90 13.09 -7.65
C GLY A 217 -5.09 12.09 -8.81
N LYS A 218 -4.03 11.73 -9.54
CA LYS A 218 -4.09 10.70 -10.61
C LYS A 218 -4.43 9.32 -10.06
N LEU A 219 -4.08 9.08 -8.80
CA LEU A 219 -4.35 7.83 -8.10
C LEU A 219 -5.20 8.14 -6.84
N PRO A 220 -6.54 8.24 -6.98
CA PRO A 220 -7.42 8.65 -5.88
C PRO A 220 -7.49 7.59 -4.78
N ILE A 221 -7.68 8.04 -3.54
CA ILE A 221 -7.98 7.19 -2.37
C ILE A 221 -9.28 7.73 -1.77
N VAL A 222 -10.38 7.00 -1.98
CA VAL A 222 -11.71 7.35 -1.45
C VAL A 222 -11.66 7.36 0.08
N GLY A 223 -12.33 8.31 0.71
CA GLY A 223 -12.30 8.50 2.17
C GLY A 223 -11.03 9.19 2.69
N THR A 224 -10.00 9.38 1.84
CA THR A 224 -8.75 10.05 2.22
C THR A 224 -8.43 11.25 1.34
N THR A 225 -8.03 11.03 0.07
CA THR A 225 -7.71 12.11 -0.87
C THR A 225 -8.93 12.62 -1.62
N HIS A 226 -9.96 11.78 -1.74
CA HIS A 226 -11.23 12.09 -2.38
C HIS A 226 -12.37 11.69 -1.45
N PHE A 227 -13.39 12.52 -1.37
CA PHE A 227 -14.56 12.32 -0.50
C PHE A 227 -14.17 12.06 0.98
N PRO A 228 -13.24 12.84 1.57
CA PRO A 228 -12.90 12.68 2.97
C PRO A 228 -14.09 13.09 3.85
N LEU A 229 -14.29 12.39 4.98
CA LEU A 229 -15.27 12.74 6.00
C LEU A 229 -14.60 13.60 7.07
N ALA A 230 -15.27 14.70 7.49
CA ALA A 230 -14.77 15.61 8.51
C ALA A 230 -14.73 14.97 9.90
N GLU A 231 -15.74 14.18 10.21
CA GLU A 231 -15.99 13.64 11.56
C GLU A 231 -15.15 12.39 11.89
N ASN A 232 -14.50 11.79 10.91
CA ASN A 232 -13.72 10.57 11.10
C ASN A 232 -12.31 10.89 11.64
N LYS A 233 -12.23 11.18 12.95
CA LYS A 233 -10.96 11.09 13.66
C LYS A 233 -10.80 9.63 14.10
N PRO A 234 -9.91 8.85 13.47
CA PRO A 234 -9.66 7.50 13.96
C PRO A 234 -9.16 7.62 15.40
N GLU A 235 -9.63 6.75 16.28
CA GLU A 235 -8.93 6.56 17.54
C GLU A 235 -7.50 6.19 17.19
N HIS A 236 -6.61 7.17 17.31
CA HIS A 236 -5.21 7.06 16.93
C HIS A 236 -4.58 5.91 17.67
N THR A 237 -4.34 4.88 16.92
CA THR A 237 -3.58 3.82 17.49
C THR A 237 -2.90 3.01 16.40
N GLN A 238 -1.66 3.34 16.15
CA GLN A 238 -0.80 2.36 15.50
C GLN A 238 -0.83 1.06 16.32
N PRO A 239 -0.88 -0.14 15.68
CA PRO A 239 -0.73 -1.37 16.42
C PRO A 239 0.45 -1.21 17.35
N ASN A 240 0.25 -1.38 18.63
CA ASN A 240 1.32 -1.19 19.59
C ASN A 240 2.22 -2.42 19.51
N LEU A 241 2.99 -2.50 18.41
CA LEU A 241 4.05 -3.49 18.23
C LEU A 241 4.97 -3.57 19.44
N THR A 242 5.09 -2.46 20.20
CA THR A 242 5.81 -2.40 21.45
C THR A 242 5.10 -3.20 22.56
N LEU A 243 3.76 -3.21 22.60
CA LEU A 243 2.98 -4.01 23.56
C LEU A 243 3.01 -5.50 23.21
N GLU A 244 2.94 -5.85 21.94
CA GLU A 244 3.07 -7.24 21.50
C GLU A 244 4.50 -7.74 21.72
N LYS A 245 5.51 -6.94 21.38
CA LYS A 245 6.92 -7.25 21.73
C LYS A 245 7.11 -7.41 23.23
N LYS A 246 6.57 -6.49 24.03
CA LYS A 246 6.64 -6.56 25.50
C LYS A 246 5.96 -7.81 26.04
N ARG A 247 4.79 -8.20 25.53
CA ARG A 247 4.11 -9.44 25.93
C ARG A 247 4.91 -10.68 25.55
N VAL A 248 5.53 -10.69 24.38
CA VAL A 248 6.41 -11.78 23.95
C VAL A 248 7.66 -11.83 24.83
N GLU A 249 8.29 -10.69 25.11
CA GLU A 249 9.43 -10.56 25.99
C GLU A 249 9.08 -10.99 27.43
N GLU A 250 7.95 -10.52 27.99
CA GLU A 250 7.44 -10.94 29.29
C GLU A 250 7.16 -12.45 29.36
N TYR A 251 6.61 -13.02 28.28
CA TYR A 251 6.37 -14.45 28.18
C TYR A 251 7.69 -15.24 28.14
N ILE A 252 8.68 -14.77 27.41
CA ILE A 252 10.03 -15.38 27.35
C ILE A 252 10.70 -15.27 28.71
N TRP A 253 10.67 -14.12 29.36
CA TRP A 253 11.24 -13.88 30.69
C TRP A 253 10.58 -14.73 31.78
N SER A 254 9.28 -14.99 31.69
CA SER A 254 8.54 -15.80 32.65
C SER A 254 8.90 -17.28 32.62
N ARG A 255 9.53 -17.76 31.54
CA ARG A 255 9.93 -19.19 31.37
C ARG A 255 11.33 -19.54 31.90
N GLY A 256 12.15 -18.52 32.27
CA GLY A 256 13.54 -18.73 32.67
C GLY A 256 14.47 -19.04 31.49
N GLU A 257 15.73 -19.41 31.79
CA GLU A 257 16.69 -19.79 30.76
C GLU A 257 16.19 -21.02 29.99
N GLY A 258 15.90 -20.83 28.69
CA GLY A 258 15.50 -21.92 27.81
C GLY A 258 16.67 -22.88 27.51
N PRO A 259 16.39 -24.03 26.90
CA PRO A 259 17.43 -25.01 26.55
C PRO A 259 18.43 -24.37 25.56
N THR A 260 19.72 -24.76 25.72
CA THR A 260 20.79 -24.27 24.84
C THR A 260 20.52 -24.65 23.39
N ILE A 261 20.39 -23.66 22.53
CA ILE A 261 20.04 -23.83 21.11
C ILE A 261 21.31 -24.07 20.31
N GLY A 262 21.44 -25.24 19.70
CA GLY A 262 22.58 -25.59 18.85
C GLY A 262 22.27 -26.75 17.90
N GLY A 263 22.77 -26.66 16.67
CA GLY A 263 22.64 -27.69 15.64
C GLY A 263 21.88 -27.22 14.40
N SER A 264 22.17 -27.83 13.25
CA SER A 264 21.53 -27.56 11.95
C SER A 264 20.69 -28.74 11.49
N GLY A 265 19.55 -28.47 10.90
CA GLY A 265 18.65 -29.44 10.28
C GLY A 265 17.34 -29.70 11.03
N VAL A 266 16.38 -30.31 10.34
CA VAL A 266 15.00 -30.54 10.83
C VAL A 266 14.99 -31.41 12.09
N GLY A 267 15.89 -32.40 12.20
CA GLY A 267 15.99 -33.26 13.37
C GLY A 267 16.41 -32.49 14.63
N SER A 268 17.35 -31.55 14.50
CA SER A 268 17.77 -30.66 15.59
C SER A 268 16.65 -29.74 16.02
N TYR A 269 15.89 -29.18 15.05
CA TYR A 269 14.73 -28.33 15.27
C TYR A 269 13.65 -29.06 16.07
N LEU A 270 13.31 -30.28 15.66
CA LEU A 270 12.32 -31.10 16.37
C LEU A 270 12.75 -31.48 17.77
N SER A 271 14.02 -31.85 17.97
CA SER A 271 14.54 -32.20 19.29
C SER A 271 14.54 -31.02 20.26
N GLN A 272 14.80 -29.81 19.76
CA GLN A 272 14.74 -28.58 20.55
C GLN A 272 13.30 -28.21 20.93
N LEU A 273 12.33 -28.37 20.02
CA LEU A 273 10.90 -28.21 20.34
C LEU A 273 10.45 -29.23 21.39
N GLN A 274 10.90 -30.51 21.29
CA GLN A 274 10.58 -31.55 22.25
C GLN A 274 11.22 -31.28 23.63
N SER A 275 12.38 -30.63 23.68
CA SER A 275 13.02 -30.18 24.92
C SER A 275 12.40 -28.92 25.53
N GLY A 276 11.34 -28.38 24.90
CA GLY A 276 10.58 -27.25 25.41
C GLY A 276 11.04 -25.89 24.89
N ALA A 277 11.94 -25.82 23.89
CA ALA A 277 12.30 -24.57 23.24
C ALA A 277 11.13 -24.03 22.45
N THR A 278 10.92 -22.72 22.48
CA THR A 278 9.93 -22.05 21.64
C THR A 278 10.46 -21.87 20.23
N ARG A 279 9.55 -21.78 19.25
CA ARG A 279 9.91 -21.44 17.88
C ARG A 279 10.72 -20.14 17.81
N TYR A 280 10.39 -19.14 18.63
CA TYR A 280 11.11 -17.87 18.69
C TYR A 280 12.57 -18.04 19.13
N GLU A 281 12.82 -18.81 20.17
CA GLU A 281 14.18 -19.09 20.65
C GLU A 281 15.02 -19.81 19.58
N ILE A 282 14.42 -20.78 18.90
CA ILE A 282 15.08 -21.51 17.81
C ILE A 282 15.38 -20.58 16.63
N ASP A 283 14.41 -19.76 16.23
CA ASP A 283 14.56 -18.77 15.14
C ASP A 283 15.68 -17.75 15.48
N GLN A 284 15.74 -17.26 16.72
CA GLN A 284 16.83 -16.39 17.18
C GLN A 284 18.19 -17.08 17.06
N GLY A 285 18.31 -18.33 17.47
CA GLY A 285 19.55 -19.11 17.34
C GLY A 285 19.99 -19.33 15.89
N LEU A 286 19.05 -19.40 14.96
CA LEU A 286 19.30 -19.52 13.52
C LEU A 286 19.68 -18.17 12.89
N PHE A 287 19.03 -17.08 13.29
CA PHE A 287 19.27 -15.74 12.74
C PHE A 287 20.62 -15.15 13.16
N PHE A 288 21.15 -15.47 14.32
CA PHE A 288 22.46 -14.96 14.77
C PHE A 288 23.64 -15.50 13.95
N ARG A 289 23.42 -16.43 13.03
CA ARG A 289 24.47 -16.99 12.16
C ARG A 289 24.55 -16.40 10.76
N SER A 290 23.64 -15.48 10.38
CA SER A 290 23.75 -14.87 9.06
C SER A 290 24.64 -13.64 9.12
N GLU A 291 25.81 -13.70 8.47
CA GLU A 291 26.69 -12.55 8.21
C GLU A 291 26.09 -11.58 7.17
N ILE A 292 24.87 -11.88 6.67
CA ILE A 292 24.21 -11.09 5.63
C ILE A 292 23.32 -10.03 6.28
N THR A 293 23.78 -8.79 6.25
CA THR A 293 22.98 -7.63 6.64
C THR A 293 22.43 -6.92 5.41
N THR A 294 21.14 -6.57 5.44
CA THR A 294 20.50 -5.80 4.38
C THR A 294 19.78 -4.60 4.97
N SER A 295 19.66 -3.52 4.21
CA SER A 295 18.81 -2.39 4.60
C SER A 295 17.33 -2.84 4.62
N PRO A 296 16.57 -2.50 5.67
CA PRO A 296 15.17 -2.88 5.77
C PRO A 296 14.32 -2.22 4.67
N LEU A 297 13.22 -2.86 4.31
CA LEU A 297 12.20 -2.33 3.44
C LEU A 297 11.05 -1.76 4.29
N PRO A 298 10.93 -0.41 4.42
CA PRO A 298 9.87 0.19 5.21
C PRO A 298 8.52 0.03 4.53
N SER A 299 7.47 -0.18 5.33
CA SER A 299 6.10 -0.23 4.80
C SER A 299 5.55 1.18 4.59
N HIS A 300 5.00 1.43 3.40
CA HIS A 300 4.45 2.72 2.97
C HIS A 300 2.99 2.59 2.52
N PRO A 301 2.02 2.66 3.44
CA PRO A 301 0.62 2.78 3.04
C PRO A 301 0.38 4.00 2.16
N ASP A 302 -0.41 3.84 1.10
CA ASP A 302 -0.69 4.91 0.12
C ASP A 302 -1.31 6.17 0.76
N ALA A 303 -2.13 5.97 1.80
CA ALA A 303 -2.83 7.04 2.51
C ALA A 303 -1.94 7.78 3.54
N LEU A 304 -0.81 7.18 3.97
CA LEU A 304 -0.01 7.66 5.09
C LEU A 304 0.36 9.15 5.03
N PRO A 305 0.80 9.74 3.90
CA PRO A 305 1.17 11.16 3.87
C PRO A 305 0.02 12.12 4.18
N PHE A 306 -1.22 11.74 3.84
CA PHE A 306 -2.41 12.52 4.15
C PHE A 306 -2.91 12.24 5.57
N GLU A 307 -2.75 11.01 6.05
CA GLU A 307 -3.07 10.63 7.42
C GLU A 307 -2.21 11.41 8.43
N GLU A 308 -0.92 11.56 8.15
CA GLU A 308 0.00 12.38 8.96
C GLU A 308 -0.40 13.86 9.00
N LEU A 309 -0.93 14.40 7.90
CA LEU A 309 -1.43 15.77 7.88
C LEU A 309 -2.70 15.93 8.71
N ARG A 310 -3.65 14.98 8.55
CA ARG A 310 -4.92 14.99 9.31
C ARG A 310 -4.72 14.74 10.81
N ALA A 311 -3.61 14.13 11.20
CA ALA A 311 -3.25 13.93 12.61
C ALA A 311 -2.78 15.22 13.31
N LYS A 312 -2.44 16.26 12.55
CA LYS A 312 -2.06 17.56 13.09
C LYS A 312 -3.27 18.27 13.72
N PRO A 313 -3.03 19.31 14.56
CA PRO A 313 -4.12 20.14 15.07
C PRO A 313 -5.01 20.67 13.95
N GLU A 314 -6.30 20.69 14.20
CA GLU A 314 -7.29 21.17 13.25
C GLU A 314 -7.04 22.65 12.94
N LYS A 315 -7.08 22.98 11.64
CA LYS A 315 -6.96 24.34 11.13
C LYS A 315 -8.21 24.71 10.35
N THR A 316 -8.61 25.97 10.46
CA THR A 316 -9.69 26.54 9.66
C THR A 316 -9.11 27.56 8.70
N VAL A 317 -9.54 27.49 7.43
CA VAL A 317 -9.16 28.44 6.39
C VAL A 317 -10.43 29.02 5.78
N PRO A 318 -10.55 30.36 5.69
CA PRO A 318 -11.69 30.99 5.03
C PRO A 318 -11.72 30.64 3.55
N LEU A 319 -12.88 30.18 3.10
CA LEU A 319 -13.20 29.89 1.70
C LEU A 319 -14.12 31.00 1.18
N LEU A 320 -13.54 31.97 0.51
CA LEU A 320 -14.21 33.19 0.07
C LEU A 320 -14.93 32.95 -1.26
N LEU A 321 -16.23 33.19 -1.27
CA LEU A 321 -17.13 32.94 -2.39
C LEU A 321 -17.38 34.24 -3.15
N LEU A 322 -16.97 34.31 -4.41
CA LEU A 322 -17.10 35.48 -5.27
C LEU A 322 -18.18 35.27 -6.35
N GLY A 323 -19.00 36.28 -6.54
CA GLY A 323 -20.00 36.27 -7.58
C GLY A 323 -21.24 35.44 -7.26
N GLU A 324 -21.92 34.97 -8.30
CA GLU A 324 -23.14 34.17 -8.17
C GLU A 324 -22.85 32.72 -7.80
N GLU A 325 -23.80 32.08 -7.14
CA GLU A 325 -23.67 30.69 -6.64
C GLU A 325 -23.23 29.70 -7.73
N ARG A 326 -23.75 29.81 -8.94
CA ARG A 326 -23.37 28.97 -10.08
C ARG A 326 -21.89 29.06 -10.47
N GLN A 327 -21.22 30.19 -10.16
CA GLN A 327 -19.82 30.43 -10.52
C GLN A 327 -18.84 29.79 -9.54
N TRP A 328 -19.21 29.71 -8.27
CA TRP A 328 -18.30 29.21 -7.23
C TRP A 328 -18.64 27.82 -6.67
N THR A 329 -19.86 27.29 -6.82
CA THR A 329 -20.30 26.06 -6.15
C THR A 329 -19.36 24.86 -6.42
N ALA A 330 -19.06 24.57 -7.67
CA ALA A 330 -18.19 23.43 -8.02
C ALA A 330 -16.76 23.63 -7.52
N ARG A 331 -16.23 24.85 -7.61
CA ARG A 331 -14.89 25.22 -7.15
C ARG A 331 -14.79 25.15 -5.62
N ALA A 332 -15.80 25.64 -4.93
CA ALA A 332 -15.88 25.60 -3.47
C ALA A 332 -15.96 24.16 -2.94
N GLN A 333 -16.77 23.31 -3.57
CA GLN A 333 -16.82 21.89 -3.22
C GLN A 333 -15.46 21.20 -3.43
N PHE A 334 -14.80 21.45 -4.55
CA PHE A 334 -13.49 20.91 -4.85
C PHE A 334 -12.43 21.36 -3.82
N ALA A 335 -12.38 22.67 -3.54
CA ALA A 335 -11.44 23.24 -2.56
C ALA A 335 -11.69 22.67 -1.15
N GLN A 336 -12.95 22.59 -0.75
CA GLN A 336 -13.33 22.03 0.55
C GLN A 336 -12.88 20.58 0.70
N GLN A 337 -13.09 19.73 -0.31
CA GLN A 337 -12.63 18.34 -0.30
C GLN A 337 -11.11 18.25 -0.28
N LEU A 338 -10.41 19.10 -1.04
CA LEU A 338 -8.95 19.11 -1.06
C LEU A 338 -8.38 19.51 0.30
N LEU A 339 -8.87 20.57 0.92
CA LEU A 339 -8.45 21.03 2.24
C LEU A 339 -8.71 19.96 3.31
N LEU A 340 -9.91 19.38 3.28
CA LEU A 340 -10.31 18.35 4.23
C LEU A 340 -9.46 17.06 4.11
N SER A 341 -8.94 16.77 2.91
CA SER A 341 -7.99 15.64 2.74
C SER A 341 -6.71 15.81 3.56
N GLY A 342 -6.34 17.04 3.89
CA GLY A 342 -5.25 17.38 4.80
C GLY A 342 -5.67 17.70 6.24
N GLY A 343 -6.94 17.53 6.60
CA GLY A 343 -7.46 17.86 7.93
C GLY A 343 -7.68 19.36 8.17
N ILE A 344 -7.83 20.13 7.08
CA ILE A 344 -8.09 21.55 7.14
C ILE A 344 -9.59 21.78 6.87
N VAL A 345 -10.26 22.46 7.78
CA VAL A 345 -11.67 22.84 7.66
C VAL A 345 -11.79 24.12 6.85
N ALA A 346 -12.64 24.10 5.83
CA ALA A 346 -12.95 25.29 5.05
C ALA A 346 -14.21 25.99 5.59
N ASP A 347 -14.06 27.22 6.05
CA ASP A 347 -15.19 28.07 6.46
C ASP A 347 -15.67 28.91 5.27
N ARG A 348 -16.91 28.66 4.84
CA ARG A 348 -17.49 29.34 3.68
C ARG A 348 -18.01 30.72 4.06
N VAL A 349 -17.44 31.76 3.47
CA VAL A 349 -17.83 33.16 3.70
C VAL A 349 -18.04 33.84 2.35
N LEU A 350 -19.12 34.61 2.21
CA LEU A 350 -19.27 35.47 1.03
C LEU A 350 -18.17 36.54 1.05
N PHE A 351 -17.56 36.80 -0.09
CA PHE A 351 -16.47 37.78 -0.18
C PHE A 351 -16.88 39.17 0.34
N THR A 352 -18.15 39.56 0.12
CA THR A 352 -18.73 40.82 0.64
C THR A 352 -18.78 40.92 2.16
N ASP A 353 -18.86 39.77 2.87
CA ASP A 353 -19.03 39.69 4.31
C ASP A 353 -17.71 39.47 5.01
N TYR A 354 -16.64 39.17 4.25
CA TYR A 354 -15.33 38.89 4.80
C TYR A 354 -14.58 40.15 5.22
N GLN A 355 -14.09 40.15 6.43
CA GLN A 355 -13.19 41.17 6.91
C GLN A 355 -11.79 40.57 7.09
N PRO A 356 -10.76 41.13 6.42
CA PRO A 356 -9.39 40.66 6.58
C PRO A 356 -8.98 40.70 8.06
N SER A 357 -8.48 39.57 8.57
CA SER A 357 -8.02 39.43 9.96
C SER A 357 -6.60 38.92 9.96
N SER A 358 -5.78 39.41 10.90
CA SER A 358 -4.42 38.90 11.12
C SER A 358 -4.37 37.43 11.60
N THR A 359 -5.52 36.89 12.01
CA THR A 359 -5.64 35.49 12.44
C THR A 359 -5.67 34.49 11.27
N HIS A 360 -6.05 34.93 10.07
CA HIS A 360 -6.14 34.10 8.87
C HIS A 360 -5.06 34.50 7.87
N ARG A 361 -3.92 33.83 7.94
CA ARG A 361 -2.82 34.05 6.98
C ARG A 361 -3.17 33.59 5.58
N PHE A 362 -3.89 32.46 5.46
CA PHE A 362 -4.34 31.90 4.18
C PHE A 362 -5.82 32.13 3.97
N VAL A 363 -6.18 32.45 2.75
CA VAL A 363 -7.56 32.50 2.26
C VAL A 363 -7.65 31.80 0.92
N VAL A 364 -8.78 31.15 0.66
CA VAL A 364 -9.03 30.45 -0.61
C VAL A 364 -10.14 31.16 -1.34
N LEU A 365 -9.90 31.60 -2.58
CA LEU A 365 -10.88 32.27 -3.43
C LEU A 365 -11.55 31.31 -4.39
N CYS A 366 -12.88 31.33 -4.42
CA CYS A 366 -13.71 30.57 -5.34
C CYS A 366 -14.69 31.49 -6.08
N GLY A 367 -14.53 31.61 -7.37
CA GLY A 367 -15.37 32.48 -8.21
C GLY A 367 -15.03 32.28 -9.69
N ALA A 368 -15.51 33.19 -10.56
CA ALA A 368 -15.07 33.24 -11.95
C ALA A 368 -13.64 33.81 -12.03
N ASP A 369 -12.85 33.37 -13.02
CA ASP A 369 -11.47 33.82 -13.18
C ASP A 369 -11.36 35.33 -13.40
N SER A 370 -12.40 35.95 -14.01
CA SER A 370 -12.50 37.39 -14.21
C SER A 370 -12.53 38.19 -12.90
N ASP A 371 -13.03 37.61 -11.83
CA ASP A 371 -13.31 38.32 -10.58
C ASP A 371 -12.09 38.29 -9.62
N TYR A 372 -11.11 37.40 -9.87
CA TYR A 372 -9.96 37.23 -9.01
C TYR A 372 -9.05 38.47 -8.94
N ALA A 373 -8.84 39.16 -10.07
CA ALA A 373 -7.93 40.31 -10.11
C ALA A 373 -8.38 41.44 -9.13
N GLN A 374 -9.68 41.70 -9.08
CA GLN A 374 -10.22 42.70 -8.14
C GLN A 374 -10.14 42.25 -6.69
N ALA A 375 -10.42 40.99 -6.41
CA ALA A 375 -10.34 40.43 -5.05
C ALA A 375 -8.92 40.43 -4.51
N LEU A 376 -7.91 40.09 -5.32
CA LEU A 376 -6.49 40.08 -4.94
C LEU A 376 -5.99 41.46 -4.47
N THR A 377 -6.49 42.55 -5.09
CA THR A 377 -6.12 43.92 -4.67
C THR A 377 -6.55 44.24 -3.24
N GLN A 378 -7.64 43.62 -2.76
CA GLN A 378 -8.16 43.79 -1.40
C GLN A 378 -7.53 42.91 -0.34
N LEU A 379 -6.86 41.83 -0.78
CA LEU A 379 -6.29 40.79 0.10
C LEU A 379 -4.75 40.78 0.11
N ARG A 380 -4.11 41.94 -0.15
CA ARG A 380 -2.64 42.08 -0.29
C ARG A 380 -1.81 41.59 0.88
N GLU A 381 -2.36 41.60 2.07
CA GLU A 381 -1.67 41.17 3.31
C GLU A 381 -1.80 39.65 3.58
N GLN A 382 -2.56 38.93 2.78
CA GLN A 382 -2.86 37.51 2.97
C GLN A 382 -2.27 36.65 1.86
N SER A 383 -1.92 35.40 2.19
CA SER A 383 -1.52 34.40 1.21
C SER A 383 -2.76 33.84 0.52
N VAL A 384 -3.04 34.32 -0.68
CA VAL A 384 -4.26 33.98 -1.42
C VAL A 384 -4.04 32.75 -2.29
N ILE A 385 -4.93 31.77 -2.18
CA ILE A 385 -4.97 30.56 -3.00
C ILE A 385 -6.17 30.63 -3.93
N LEU A 386 -5.95 30.56 -5.24
CA LEU A 386 -7.02 30.60 -6.23
C LEU A 386 -7.47 29.20 -6.64
N VAL A 387 -8.76 29.00 -6.76
CA VAL A 387 -9.32 27.73 -7.27
C VAL A 387 -9.52 27.82 -8.78
N THR A 388 -8.43 27.66 -9.51
CA THR A 388 -8.38 27.77 -10.98
C THR A 388 -7.20 27.00 -11.53
N PRO A 389 -7.24 26.48 -12.78
CA PRO A 389 -6.09 25.96 -13.49
C PRO A 389 -5.17 27.06 -14.05
N ASN A 390 -5.65 28.32 -14.09
CA ASN A 390 -4.91 29.46 -14.66
C ASN A 390 -3.96 30.04 -13.61
N THR A 391 -2.73 30.34 -14.02
CA THR A 391 -1.73 30.98 -13.16
C THR A 391 -1.94 32.48 -13.09
N ASN A 392 -1.73 33.06 -11.91
CA ASN A 392 -1.74 34.51 -11.68
C ASN A 392 -0.55 34.85 -10.75
N GLU A 393 0.30 35.79 -11.16
CA GLU A 393 1.54 36.14 -10.43
C GLU A 393 1.28 36.73 -9.04
N ASP A 394 0.11 37.31 -8.81
CA ASP A 394 -0.28 37.92 -7.54
C ASP A 394 -0.83 36.90 -6.53
N ALA A 395 -1.03 35.64 -6.91
CA ALA A 395 -1.54 34.61 -6.02
C ALA A 395 -0.39 33.79 -5.41
N TRP A 396 -0.55 33.45 -4.13
CA TRP A 396 0.40 32.60 -3.43
C TRP A 396 0.36 31.12 -3.92
N GLY A 397 -0.79 30.62 -4.36
CA GLY A 397 -0.93 29.25 -4.83
C GLY A 397 -2.22 28.99 -5.60
N PHE A 398 -2.32 27.78 -6.13
CA PHE A 398 -3.42 27.37 -6.99
C PHE A 398 -3.96 25.99 -6.58
N MET A 399 -5.29 25.86 -6.58
CA MET A 399 -6.00 24.60 -6.44
C MET A 399 -6.66 24.21 -7.75
N HIS A 400 -6.26 23.10 -8.34
CA HIS A 400 -6.88 22.53 -9.54
C HIS A 400 -6.73 20.99 -9.55
N GLN A 401 -7.39 20.33 -10.49
CA GLN A 401 -7.49 18.87 -10.53
C GLN A 401 -6.12 18.15 -10.49
N HIS A 402 -5.07 18.75 -11.05
CA HIS A 402 -3.75 18.15 -11.17
C HIS A 402 -2.66 18.83 -10.31
N CYS A 403 -3.05 19.71 -9.38
CA CYS A 403 -2.08 20.33 -8.47
C CYS A 403 -1.44 19.28 -7.53
N ASP A 404 -0.25 19.59 -7.03
CA ASP A 404 0.36 18.80 -5.95
C ASP A 404 -0.31 19.13 -4.62
N ARG A 405 -1.38 18.37 -4.34
CA ARG A 405 -2.22 18.51 -3.14
C ARG A 405 -1.40 18.39 -1.86
N LEU A 406 -0.47 17.43 -1.82
CA LEU A 406 0.32 17.14 -0.62
C LEU A 406 1.26 18.29 -0.27
N THR A 407 1.95 18.85 -1.26
CA THR A 407 2.83 20.00 -1.06
C THR A 407 2.02 21.23 -0.64
N LEU A 408 0.93 21.53 -1.31
CA LEU A 408 0.05 22.64 -0.96
C LEU A 408 -0.45 22.54 0.49
N LEU A 409 -0.99 21.38 0.88
CA LEU A 409 -1.48 21.14 2.23
C LEU A 409 -0.38 21.23 3.29
N LYS A 410 0.83 20.74 3.00
CA LYS A 410 1.99 20.87 3.89
C LYS A 410 2.37 22.32 4.11
N CYS A 411 2.38 23.13 3.06
CA CYS A 411 2.67 24.55 3.17
C CYS A 411 1.63 25.28 4.04
N ILE A 412 0.33 25.02 3.82
CA ILE A 412 -0.73 25.58 4.67
C ILE A 412 -0.55 25.16 6.15
N HIS A 413 -0.10 23.94 6.41
CA HIS A 413 0.20 23.48 7.78
C HIS A 413 1.47 24.09 8.37
N ALA A 414 2.51 24.32 7.56
CA ALA A 414 3.83 24.76 8.03
C ALA A 414 3.87 26.25 8.40
N GLU A 415 3.14 27.09 7.67
CA GLU A 415 3.22 28.55 7.82
C GLU A 415 2.23 29.14 8.84
N ALA A 416 1.67 28.33 9.71
CA ALA A 416 0.70 28.77 10.73
C ALA A 416 1.32 28.79 12.14
N ILE A 417 2.58 29.21 12.25
CA ILE A 417 3.26 29.52 13.51
C ILE A 417 3.59 31.00 13.53
#